data_e10ac305a8273bc44926586abc2d295c
#
_entry.id   e10ac305a8273bc44926586abc2d295c
#
_cell.length_a   1.000
_cell.length_b   1.000
_cell.length_c   1.000
_cell.angle_alpha   90.00
_cell.angle_beta   90.00
_cell.angle_gamma   90.00
#
_symmetry.space_group_name_H-M   'P 1'
#
loop_
_entity.id
_entity.type
_entity.pdbx_description
1 polymer ?
#
loop_
_entity_poly.entity_id
_entity_poly.type
_entity_poly.pdbx_seq_one_letter_code
_entity_poly.pdbx_strand_id
1 'polypeptide(L)'
;MVSVDTVHRSAERAVRTRLLELQRVTGLPVVFGGTVPGGGREGWFAITSQVGTISDALSGLVIRRGRGLGGTALERGVPCRVDDYAAARAITHDYDTMVAEEKLTSIFAFPVRVDGEVRSVLYGAVRSGDPIGDRTLRQASLVASQLQVDLRGTPAAGLPPVDDGAGDGTRRALVELADIIAATSDARLRERLARIHREFSGAPAAPEPVGDPAAEGPEKLTRRETDVLRLVAVGASNSEIADQLNLSVQTVKAYLRSAMRKLKVRNRTAAVHVGRAAGLF
;
A
#
# COMPACT_ATOMS: atom_id res chain seq x y z
N MET A 1 12.18 12.97 29.37
CA MET A 1 11.58 13.15 28.04
C MET A 1 11.67 11.80 27.33
N VAL A 2 10.56 11.07 27.20
CA VAL A 2 10.55 9.73 26.58
C VAL A 2 10.64 9.94 25.07
N SER A 3 11.63 9.32 24.42
CA SER A 3 11.81 9.44 22.96
C SER A 3 10.59 8.88 22.22
N VAL A 4 10.18 9.53 21.13
CA VAL A 4 9.06 9.10 20.23
C VAL A 4 9.27 7.65 19.78
N ASP A 5 10.52 7.25 19.50
CA ASP A 5 10.89 5.87 19.14
C ASP A 5 10.61 4.86 20.26
N THR A 6 10.75 5.25 21.52
CA THR A 6 10.48 4.36 22.66
C THR A 6 8.97 4.13 22.80
N VAL A 7 8.17 5.16 22.58
CA VAL A 7 6.70 5.11 22.63
C VAL A 7 6.17 4.24 21.49
N HIS A 8 6.67 4.44 20.27
CA HIS A 8 6.26 3.64 19.10
C HIS A 8 6.58 2.16 19.29
N ARG A 9 7.81 1.84 19.70
CA ARG A 9 8.24 0.47 20.02
C ARG A 9 7.43 -0.17 21.13
N SER A 10 6.99 0.60 22.14
CA SER A 10 6.14 0.10 23.22
C SER A 10 4.75 -0.28 22.70
N ALA A 11 4.14 0.55 21.86
CA ALA A 11 2.84 0.27 21.26
C ALA A 11 2.89 -0.94 20.31
N GLU A 12 3.93 -1.06 19.48
CA GLU A 12 4.13 -2.23 18.62
C GLU A 12 4.31 -3.53 19.41
N ARG A 13 5.06 -3.47 20.52
CA ARG A 13 5.22 -4.62 21.43
C ARG A 13 3.88 -5.03 22.02
N ALA A 14 3.05 -4.08 22.45
CA ALA A 14 1.71 -4.35 22.96
C ALA A 14 0.84 -5.01 21.89
N VAL A 15 0.82 -4.50 20.65
CA VAL A 15 0.11 -5.10 19.53
C VAL A 15 0.58 -6.54 19.30
N ARG A 16 1.87 -6.79 19.23
CA ARG A 16 2.43 -8.13 19.02
C ARG A 16 2.01 -9.10 20.13
N THR A 17 2.09 -8.67 21.40
CA THR A 17 1.68 -9.48 22.55
C THR A 17 0.21 -9.87 22.45
N ARG A 18 -0.65 -8.92 22.10
CA ARG A 18 -2.10 -9.16 21.96
C ARG A 18 -2.46 -9.98 20.74
N LEU A 19 -1.70 -9.91 19.67
CA LEU A 19 -1.88 -10.82 18.51
C LEU A 19 -1.57 -12.27 18.88
N LEU A 20 -0.50 -12.54 19.62
CA LEU A 20 -0.20 -13.88 20.11
C LEU A 20 -1.31 -14.41 21.04
N GLU A 21 -1.83 -13.56 21.92
CA GLU A 21 -2.97 -13.91 22.78
C GLU A 21 -4.23 -14.17 21.94
N LEU A 22 -4.54 -13.31 20.96
CA LEU A 22 -5.67 -13.46 20.05
C LEU A 22 -5.60 -14.82 19.33
N GLN A 23 -4.45 -15.18 18.77
CA GLN A 23 -4.26 -16.47 18.13
C GLN A 23 -4.52 -17.62 19.12
N ARG A 24 -3.94 -17.55 20.32
CA ARG A 24 -4.07 -18.58 21.35
C ARG A 24 -5.50 -18.80 21.80
N VAL A 25 -6.27 -17.72 22.05
CA VAL A 25 -7.63 -17.86 22.60
C VAL A 25 -8.68 -18.18 21.55
N THR A 26 -8.44 -17.77 20.31
CA THR A 26 -9.37 -17.97 19.19
C THR A 26 -9.06 -19.22 18.35
N GLY A 27 -7.81 -19.69 18.36
CA GLY A 27 -7.34 -20.75 17.48
C GLY A 27 -7.24 -20.32 16.00
N LEU A 28 -7.33 -19.05 15.69
CA LEU A 28 -7.24 -18.57 14.31
C LEU A 28 -5.86 -18.87 13.71
N PRO A 29 -5.82 -19.40 12.48
CA PRO A 29 -4.55 -19.71 11.82
C PRO A 29 -3.71 -18.47 11.50
N VAL A 30 -4.35 -17.33 11.28
CA VAL A 30 -3.67 -16.07 10.92
C VAL A 30 -4.23 -14.91 11.73
N VAL A 31 -3.33 -14.16 12.38
CA VAL A 31 -3.65 -12.89 13.02
C VAL A 31 -2.58 -11.86 12.67
N PHE A 32 -2.96 -10.63 12.45
CA PHE A 32 -2.04 -9.56 12.11
C PHE A 32 -2.59 -8.20 12.51
N GLY A 33 -1.76 -7.17 12.47
CA GLY A 33 -2.19 -5.82 12.83
C GLY A 33 -1.04 -4.84 12.88
N GLY A 34 -1.38 -3.61 13.28
CA GLY A 34 -0.42 -2.54 13.40
C GLY A 34 -0.95 -1.36 14.21
N THR A 35 -0.06 -0.44 14.53
CA THR A 35 -0.38 0.82 15.20
C THR A 35 -0.74 1.89 14.18
N VAL A 36 -1.68 2.75 14.54
CA VAL A 36 -2.13 3.88 13.72
C VAL A 36 -1.38 5.14 14.15
N PRO A 37 -0.54 5.71 13.29
CA PRO A 37 0.19 6.93 13.61
C PRO A 37 -0.76 8.11 13.87
N GLY A 38 -0.38 9.03 14.73
CA GLY A 38 -1.12 10.26 14.97
C GLY A 38 -2.58 10.10 15.39
N GLY A 39 -2.97 8.91 15.93
CA GLY A 39 -4.37 8.64 16.28
C GLY A 39 -5.31 8.54 15.07
N GLY A 40 -4.79 8.28 13.88
CA GLY A 40 -5.59 8.14 12.66
C GLY A 40 -5.76 9.43 11.85
N ARG A 41 -5.16 10.52 12.29
CA ARG A 41 -5.19 11.82 11.54
C ARG A 41 -4.51 11.70 10.18
N GLU A 42 -3.47 10.88 10.07
CA GLU A 42 -2.73 10.64 8.83
C GLU A 42 -3.51 9.81 7.81
N GLY A 43 -4.59 9.17 8.21
CA GLY A 43 -5.46 8.42 7.30
C GLY A 43 -4.88 7.09 6.80
N TRP A 44 -3.84 6.56 7.46
CA TRP A 44 -3.23 5.28 7.12
C TRP A 44 -2.58 4.60 8.33
N PHE A 45 -2.26 3.32 8.20
CA PHE A 45 -1.37 2.57 9.09
C PHE A 45 -0.67 1.45 8.32
N ALA A 46 0.43 0.93 8.89
CA ALA A 46 1.12 -0.23 8.33
C ALA A 46 0.87 -1.48 9.19
N ILE A 47 0.80 -2.64 8.55
CA ILE A 47 0.80 -3.93 9.24
C ILE A 47 2.24 -4.21 9.70
N THR A 48 2.50 -4.10 11.00
CA THR A 48 3.83 -4.23 11.59
C THR A 48 4.04 -5.55 12.35
N SER A 49 2.95 -6.26 12.63
CA SER A 49 2.99 -7.54 13.35
C SER A 49 2.06 -8.54 12.71
N GLN A 50 2.54 -9.77 12.56
CA GLN A 50 1.80 -10.87 11.95
C GLN A 50 2.21 -12.20 12.55
N VAL A 51 1.27 -13.16 12.63
CA VAL A 51 1.48 -14.51 13.15
C VAL A 51 0.70 -15.50 12.28
N GLY A 52 1.35 -16.58 11.85
CA GLY A 52 0.72 -17.63 11.05
C GLY A 52 0.56 -17.32 9.57
N THR A 53 1.20 -16.28 9.05
CA THR A 53 1.27 -15.99 7.60
C THR A 53 2.12 -17.04 6.87
N ILE A 54 1.88 -17.21 5.58
CA ILE A 54 2.63 -18.13 4.70
C ILE A 54 3.58 -17.41 3.76
N SER A 55 3.48 -16.08 3.68
CA SER A 55 4.34 -15.20 2.91
C SER A 55 4.62 -13.90 3.67
N ASP A 56 5.39 -13.01 3.07
CA ASP A 56 5.65 -11.67 3.58
C ASP A 56 4.72 -10.60 2.97
N ALA A 57 3.69 -11.02 2.23
CA ALA A 57 2.81 -10.11 1.48
C ALA A 57 2.10 -9.07 2.36
N LEU A 58 1.82 -9.41 3.62
CA LEU A 58 1.20 -8.51 4.59
C LEU A 58 2.23 -7.66 5.36
N SER A 59 3.52 -8.00 5.30
CA SER A 59 4.55 -7.31 6.08
C SER A 59 4.79 -5.89 5.56
N GLY A 60 4.63 -4.90 6.44
CA GLY A 60 4.77 -3.49 6.06
C GLY A 60 3.67 -2.97 5.12
N LEU A 61 2.61 -3.76 4.87
CA LEU A 61 1.51 -3.35 3.99
C LEU A 61 0.82 -2.11 4.57
N VAL A 62 0.79 -1.05 3.77
CA VAL A 62 0.15 0.22 4.14
C VAL A 62 -1.35 0.16 3.82
N ILE A 63 -2.16 0.31 4.85
CA ILE A 63 -3.62 0.33 4.77
C ILE A 63 -4.09 1.79 4.84
N ARG A 64 -4.81 2.24 3.85
CA ARG A 64 -5.37 3.60 3.78
C ARG A 64 -6.80 3.63 4.28
N ARG A 65 -7.19 4.72 4.96
CA ARG A 65 -8.58 4.98 5.42
C ARG A 65 -9.57 4.79 4.28
N GLY A 66 -10.67 4.08 4.55
CA GLY A 66 -11.72 3.78 3.56
C GLY A 66 -11.33 2.74 2.50
N ARG A 67 -10.11 2.17 2.54
CA ARG A 67 -9.66 1.19 1.57
C ARG A 67 -9.53 -0.21 2.18
N GLY A 68 -10.12 -1.19 1.51
CA GLY A 68 -10.20 -2.56 2.00
C GLY A 68 -10.95 -2.69 3.33
N LEU A 69 -10.89 -3.86 3.94
CA LEU A 69 -11.56 -4.14 5.23
C LEU A 69 -10.99 -3.28 6.36
N GLY A 70 -9.68 -3.23 6.47
CA GLY A 70 -9.01 -2.50 7.56
C GLY A 70 -9.14 -0.99 7.45
N GLY A 71 -9.08 -0.44 6.24
CA GLY A 71 -9.32 0.98 6.02
C GLY A 71 -10.76 1.39 6.31
N THR A 72 -11.72 0.50 6.03
CA THR A 72 -13.13 0.67 6.42
C THR A 72 -13.28 0.65 7.94
N ALA A 73 -12.61 -0.27 8.64
CA ALA A 73 -12.61 -0.33 10.10
C ALA A 73 -11.96 0.92 10.73
N LEU A 74 -10.85 1.40 10.14
CA LEU A 74 -10.18 2.64 10.55
C LEU A 74 -11.10 3.86 10.36
N GLU A 75 -11.82 3.94 9.25
CA GLU A 75 -12.71 5.05 8.94
C GLU A 75 -13.93 5.11 9.86
N ARG A 76 -14.59 3.96 10.04
CA ARG A 76 -15.83 3.86 10.83
C ARG A 76 -15.58 3.79 12.34
N GLY A 77 -14.38 3.38 12.75
CA GLY A 77 -14.03 3.16 14.16
C GLY A 77 -14.82 2.01 14.81
N VAL A 78 -15.38 1.10 14.00
CA VAL A 78 -16.15 -0.07 14.44
C VAL A 78 -15.63 -1.35 13.80
N PRO A 79 -15.80 -2.53 14.45
CA PRO A 79 -15.40 -3.79 13.88
C PRO A 79 -16.09 -4.07 12.54
N CYS A 80 -15.32 -4.60 11.60
CA CYS A 80 -15.80 -5.03 10.30
C CYS A 80 -15.40 -6.48 10.06
N ARG A 81 -16.23 -7.25 9.34
CA ARG A 81 -15.88 -8.60 8.90
C ARG A 81 -16.41 -8.88 7.49
N VAL A 82 -15.76 -9.79 6.83
CA VAL A 82 -16.22 -10.40 5.58
C VAL A 82 -16.05 -11.92 5.70
N ASP A 83 -17.06 -12.67 5.28
CA ASP A 83 -17.04 -14.13 5.31
C ASP A 83 -16.41 -14.72 4.03
N ASP A 84 -16.45 -13.95 2.94
CA ASP A 84 -15.72 -14.21 1.70
C ASP A 84 -15.12 -12.87 1.22
N TYR A 85 -13.80 -12.74 1.35
CA TYR A 85 -13.10 -11.51 1.02
C TYR A 85 -13.20 -11.18 -0.48
N ALA A 86 -13.03 -12.19 -1.34
CA ALA A 86 -13.04 -11.99 -2.79
C ALA A 86 -14.42 -11.57 -3.34
N ALA A 87 -15.51 -12.04 -2.69
CA ALA A 87 -16.88 -11.72 -3.07
C ALA A 87 -17.46 -10.50 -2.33
N ALA A 88 -16.74 -9.91 -1.38
CA ALA A 88 -17.23 -8.85 -0.50
C ALA A 88 -17.45 -7.53 -1.24
N ARG A 89 -18.71 -7.12 -1.42
CA ARG A 89 -19.07 -5.86 -2.09
C ARG A 89 -19.02 -4.62 -1.17
N ALA A 90 -18.91 -4.84 0.13
CA ALA A 90 -18.96 -3.76 1.14
C ALA A 90 -17.59 -3.10 1.39
N ILE A 91 -16.56 -3.57 0.75
CA ILE A 91 -15.18 -3.07 0.86
C ILE A 91 -14.60 -2.82 -0.53
N THR A 92 -13.52 -2.05 -0.60
CA THR A 92 -12.75 -1.92 -1.83
C THR A 92 -11.70 -3.05 -1.92
N HIS A 93 -11.25 -3.36 -3.13
CA HIS A 93 -10.39 -4.50 -3.44
C HIS A 93 -8.94 -4.09 -3.75
N ASP A 94 -8.44 -3.06 -3.07
CA ASP A 94 -7.08 -2.52 -3.28
C ASP A 94 -5.97 -3.50 -2.83
N TYR A 95 -6.30 -4.48 -1.98
CA TYR A 95 -5.34 -5.41 -1.34
C TYR A 95 -5.54 -6.87 -1.75
N ASP A 96 -6.30 -7.14 -2.81
CA ASP A 96 -6.64 -8.49 -3.26
C ASP A 96 -5.44 -9.39 -3.51
N THR A 97 -4.38 -8.84 -4.12
CA THR A 97 -3.16 -9.59 -4.42
C THR A 97 -2.52 -10.15 -3.15
N MET A 98 -2.38 -9.31 -2.10
CA MET A 98 -1.75 -9.71 -0.84
C MET A 98 -2.62 -10.69 -0.05
N VAL A 99 -3.94 -10.48 -0.05
CA VAL A 99 -4.91 -11.38 0.59
C VAL A 99 -4.96 -12.74 -0.11
N ALA A 100 -4.92 -12.76 -1.46
CA ALA A 100 -4.87 -13.97 -2.26
C ALA A 100 -3.56 -14.75 -2.08
N GLU A 101 -2.41 -14.05 -1.98
CA GLU A 101 -1.11 -14.67 -1.74
C GLU A 101 -1.09 -15.39 -0.37
N GLU A 102 -1.71 -14.80 0.65
CA GLU A 102 -1.92 -15.42 1.97
C GLU A 102 -3.07 -16.44 1.98
N LYS A 103 -3.81 -16.60 0.88
CA LYS A 103 -4.98 -17.50 0.73
C LYS A 103 -6.07 -17.24 1.78
N LEU A 104 -6.26 -16.00 2.19
CA LEU A 104 -7.26 -15.64 3.20
C LEU A 104 -8.65 -15.57 2.56
N THR A 105 -9.63 -16.16 3.23
CA THR A 105 -11.03 -16.21 2.78
C THR A 105 -11.93 -15.37 3.68
N SER A 106 -12.10 -15.74 4.95
CA SER A 106 -12.83 -14.93 5.93
C SER A 106 -11.87 -14.08 6.75
N ILE A 107 -12.17 -12.82 6.92
CA ILE A 107 -11.33 -11.86 7.65
C ILE A 107 -12.19 -10.93 8.49
N PHE A 108 -11.76 -10.63 9.71
CA PHE A 108 -12.28 -9.49 10.47
C PHE A 108 -11.19 -8.46 10.75
N ALA A 109 -11.59 -7.21 10.97
CA ALA A 109 -10.77 -6.11 11.41
C ALA A 109 -11.41 -5.43 12.64
N PHE A 110 -10.68 -5.38 13.76
CA PHE A 110 -11.09 -4.74 15.01
C PHE A 110 -10.27 -3.47 15.24
N PRO A 111 -10.86 -2.27 15.10
CA PRO A 111 -10.19 -1.02 15.44
C PRO A 111 -10.15 -0.88 16.98
N VAL A 112 -8.99 -0.59 17.52
CA VAL A 112 -8.76 -0.34 18.95
C VAL A 112 -8.72 1.16 19.17
N ARG A 113 -9.71 1.68 19.91
CA ARG A 113 -9.87 3.11 20.15
C ARG A 113 -9.36 3.50 21.53
N VAL A 114 -8.59 4.57 21.59
CA VAL A 114 -8.15 5.20 22.84
C VAL A 114 -8.48 6.68 22.74
N ASP A 115 -9.15 7.22 23.72
CA ASP A 115 -9.56 8.63 23.79
C ASP A 115 -10.30 9.13 22.54
N GLY A 116 -11.14 8.26 21.98
CA GLY A 116 -11.95 8.56 20.78
C GLY A 116 -11.26 8.32 19.45
N GLU A 117 -9.94 8.14 19.41
CA GLU A 117 -9.15 7.92 18.19
C GLU A 117 -8.77 6.44 18.01
N VAL A 118 -8.70 5.96 16.76
CA VAL A 118 -8.23 4.60 16.45
C VAL A 118 -6.70 4.58 16.56
N ARG A 119 -6.16 3.80 17.49
CA ARG A 119 -4.73 3.69 17.78
C ARG A 119 -4.08 2.40 17.26
N SER A 120 -4.89 1.41 16.94
CA SER A 120 -4.44 0.14 16.36
C SER A 120 -5.58 -0.52 15.60
N VAL A 121 -5.24 -1.42 14.67
CA VAL A 121 -6.20 -2.32 14.04
C VAL A 121 -5.67 -3.75 14.16
N LEU A 122 -6.48 -4.64 14.74
CA LEU A 122 -6.21 -6.07 14.85
C LEU A 122 -7.04 -6.84 13.82
N TYR A 123 -6.45 -7.82 13.19
CA TYR A 123 -7.11 -8.72 12.26
C TYR A 123 -7.03 -10.16 12.71
N GLY A 124 -8.03 -10.91 12.35
CA GLY A 124 -7.99 -12.35 12.37
C GLY A 124 -8.57 -12.90 11.09
N ALA A 125 -7.99 -13.99 10.59
CA ALA A 125 -8.38 -14.55 9.31
C ALA A 125 -8.29 -16.08 9.29
N VAL A 126 -9.06 -16.68 8.39
CA VAL A 126 -9.00 -18.12 8.06
C VAL A 126 -8.79 -18.33 6.57
N ARG A 127 -8.30 -19.53 6.22
CA ARG A 127 -8.06 -19.98 4.84
C ARG A 127 -9.06 -21.03 4.36
N SER A 128 -9.90 -21.52 5.27
CA SER A 128 -10.79 -22.68 5.02
C SER A 128 -12.07 -22.35 4.25
N GLY A 129 -12.38 -21.09 4.01
CA GLY A 129 -13.68 -20.66 3.46
C GLY A 129 -14.82 -20.64 4.48
N ASP A 130 -14.58 -21.10 5.72
CA ASP A 130 -15.60 -21.07 6.77
C ASP A 130 -15.76 -19.67 7.35
N PRO A 131 -16.98 -19.25 7.69
CA PRO A 131 -17.21 -17.97 8.37
C PRO A 131 -16.59 -17.97 9.78
N ILE A 132 -16.03 -16.85 10.18
CA ILE A 132 -15.53 -16.68 11.55
C ILE A 132 -16.72 -16.51 12.50
N GLY A 133 -16.92 -17.48 13.40
CA GLY A 133 -18.08 -17.53 14.28
C GLY A 133 -18.09 -16.46 15.37
N ASP A 134 -19.28 -16.17 15.91
CA ASP A 134 -19.50 -15.12 16.92
C ASP A 134 -18.71 -15.33 18.23
N ARG A 135 -18.43 -16.60 18.60
CA ARG A 135 -17.57 -16.88 19.76
C ARG A 135 -16.17 -16.33 19.57
N THR A 136 -15.60 -16.55 18.39
CA THR A 136 -14.27 -16.04 18.01
C THR A 136 -14.26 -14.50 18.00
N LEU A 137 -15.31 -13.87 17.47
CA LEU A 137 -15.45 -12.42 17.46
C LEU A 137 -15.57 -11.83 18.87
N ARG A 138 -16.30 -12.49 19.79
CA ARG A 138 -16.35 -12.07 21.19
C ARG A 138 -14.99 -12.16 21.87
N GLN A 139 -14.24 -13.24 21.64
CA GLN A 139 -12.88 -13.38 22.15
C GLN A 139 -11.94 -12.31 21.60
N ALA A 140 -12.04 -12.03 20.30
CA ALA A 140 -11.28 -10.95 19.66
C ALA A 140 -11.61 -9.57 20.26
N SER A 141 -12.88 -9.30 20.53
CA SER A 141 -13.33 -8.07 21.21
C SER A 141 -12.71 -7.90 22.60
N LEU A 142 -12.62 -8.99 23.37
CA LEU A 142 -11.96 -8.95 24.70
C LEU A 142 -10.47 -8.63 24.59
N VAL A 143 -9.76 -9.26 23.65
CA VAL A 143 -8.34 -8.98 23.39
C VAL A 143 -8.15 -7.54 22.90
N ALA A 144 -9.03 -7.04 22.04
CA ALA A 144 -9.00 -5.65 21.58
C ALA A 144 -9.21 -4.66 22.74
N SER A 145 -10.11 -4.98 23.69
CA SER A 145 -10.33 -4.18 24.91
C SER A 145 -9.10 -4.17 25.82
N GLN A 146 -8.38 -5.28 25.93
CA GLN A 146 -7.13 -5.34 26.68
C GLN A 146 -6.04 -4.51 26.01
N LEU A 147 -5.92 -4.60 24.66
CA LEU A 147 -5.00 -3.74 23.93
C LEU A 147 -5.32 -2.25 24.12
N GLN A 148 -6.61 -1.90 24.18
CA GLN A 148 -7.03 -0.53 24.48
C GLN A 148 -6.47 -0.05 25.83
N VAL A 149 -6.49 -0.90 26.86
CA VAL A 149 -5.93 -0.58 28.18
C VAL A 149 -4.41 -0.39 28.10
N ASP A 150 -3.72 -1.31 27.42
CA ASP A 150 -2.26 -1.23 27.25
C ASP A 150 -1.83 0.06 26.51
N LEU A 151 -2.62 0.49 25.55
CA LEU A 151 -2.32 1.68 24.74
C LEU A 151 -2.69 3.01 25.44
N ARG A 152 -3.56 3.00 26.46
CA ARG A 152 -3.92 4.23 27.22
C ARG A 152 -2.73 4.85 27.93
N GLY A 153 -1.83 4.03 28.46
CA GLY A 153 -0.60 4.50 29.12
C GLY A 153 0.52 4.92 28.17
N THR A 154 0.32 4.69 26.89
CA THR A 154 1.30 5.02 25.85
C THR A 154 0.81 6.27 25.13
N PRO A 155 1.53 7.40 25.17
CA PRO A 155 1.17 8.57 24.40
C PRO A 155 0.89 8.18 22.95
N ALA A 156 -0.02 8.84 22.26
CA ALA A 156 -0.13 8.67 20.80
C ALA A 156 1.27 8.93 20.24
N ALA A 157 1.87 7.96 19.54
CA ALA A 157 3.02 8.25 18.72
C ALA A 157 2.54 9.20 17.62
N GLY A 158 2.28 10.44 17.99
CA GLY A 158 2.20 11.53 17.06
C GLY A 158 3.61 11.77 16.58
N LEU A 159 3.78 12.05 15.31
CA LEU A 159 4.86 12.94 14.94
C LEU A 159 4.86 14.09 15.96
N PRO A 160 6.03 14.52 16.46
CA PRO A 160 6.09 15.67 17.35
C PRO A 160 5.24 16.79 16.73
N PRO A 161 4.59 17.63 17.54
CA PRO A 161 3.86 18.77 17.01
C PRO A 161 4.78 19.41 15.96
N VAL A 162 4.22 19.72 14.82
CA VAL A 162 4.94 20.44 13.76
C VAL A 162 5.30 21.81 14.38
N ASP A 163 6.35 21.80 15.16
CA ASP A 163 7.19 22.96 15.33
C ASP A 163 7.91 23.10 14.01
N ASP A 164 8.02 24.31 13.46
CA ASP A 164 8.62 24.59 12.14
C ASP A 164 10.06 24.05 11.96
N GLY A 165 10.52 23.20 12.87
CA GLY A 165 11.73 22.39 12.88
C GLY A 165 11.60 20.96 12.34
N ALA A 166 10.47 20.55 11.72
CA ALA A 166 10.23 19.18 11.19
C ALA A 166 11.19 18.75 10.06
N GLY A 167 12.25 19.51 9.83
CA GLY A 167 13.30 19.19 8.88
C GLY A 167 14.30 18.12 9.31
N ASP A 168 14.53 17.88 10.61
CA ASP A 168 15.75 17.14 10.99
C ASP A 168 15.61 15.61 10.95
N GLY A 169 14.50 15.03 11.43
CA GLY A 169 14.27 13.58 11.38
C GLY A 169 13.97 13.09 9.96
N THR A 170 13.11 13.79 9.25
CA THR A 170 12.81 13.52 7.84
C THR A 170 14.04 13.79 6.98
N ARG A 171 14.78 14.85 7.26
CA ARG A 171 16.05 15.18 6.58
C ARG A 171 17.10 14.10 6.83
N ARG A 172 17.25 13.59 8.05
CA ARG A 172 18.17 12.45 8.36
C ARG A 172 17.76 11.19 7.62
N ALA A 173 16.48 10.81 7.64
CA ALA A 173 15.97 9.66 6.90
C ALA A 173 16.17 9.80 5.39
N LEU A 174 16.00 11.01 4.85
CA LEU A 174 16.26 11.29 3.45
C LEU A 174 17.75 11.25 3.11
N VAL A 175 18.62 11.71 4.00
CA VAL A 175 20.09 11.60 3.82
C VAL A 175 20.50 10.13 3.86
N GLU A 176 20.02 9.35 4.82
CA GLU A 176 20.28 7.92 4.90
C GLU A 176 19.76 7.16 3.68
N LEU A 177 18.57 7.52 3.19
CA LEU A 177 18.03 6.97 1.96
C LEU A 177 18.89 7.35 0.73
N ALA A 178 19.43 8.57 0.69
CA ALA A 178 20.33 8.99 -0.37
C ALA A 178 21.64 8.18 -0.35
N ASP A 179 22.18 7.90 0.84
CA ASP A 179 23.37 7.05 1.01
C ASP A 179 23.12 5.60 0.57
N ILE A 180 21.94 5.04 0.90
CA ILE A 180 21.52 3.71 0.44
C ILE A 180 21.38 3.69 -1.09
N ILE A 181 20.81 4.73 -1.69
CA ILE A 181 20.71 4.88 -3.15
C ILE A 181 22.09 4.90 -3.80
N ALA A 182 23.05 5.64 -3.22
CA ALA A 182 24.41 5.73 -3.71
C ALA A 182 25.18 4.41 -3.59
N ALA A 183 24.94 3.65 -2.51
CA ALA A 183 25.57 2.36 -2.25
C ALA A 183 24.95 1.19 -3.03
N THR A 184 23.76 1.36 -3.59
CA THR A 184 23.01 0.30 -4.28
C THR A 184 23.58 0.05 -5.67
N SER A 185 24.09 -1.15 -5.92
CA SER A 185 24.62 -1.59 -7.23
C SER A 185 23.51 -1.95 -8.23
N ASP A 186 22.31 -2.33 -7.77
CA ASP A 186 21.16 -2.64 -8.62
C ASP A 186 20.55 -1.34 -9.19
N ALA A 187 20.68 -1.14 -10.49
CA ALA A 187 20.20 0.04 -11.18
C ALA A 187 18.67 0.25 -11.06
N ARG A 188 17.88 -0.85 -11.07
CA ARG A 188 16.42 -0.77 -10.94
C ARG A 188 15.99 -0.39 -9.52
N LEU A 189 16.65 -0.97 -8.52
CA LEU A 189 16.39 -0.66 -7.12
C LEU A 189 16.81 0.79 -6.82
N ARG A 190 17.95 1.21 -7.34
CA ARG A 190 18.44 2.60 -7.20
C ARG A 190 17.45 3.61 -7.77
N GLU A 191 16.93 3.39 -8.99
CA GLU A 191 15.97 4.28 -9.63
C GLU A 191 14.64 4.35 -8.85
N ARG A 192 14.18 3.22 -8.31
CA ARG A 192 12.98 3.13 -7.49
C ARG A 192 13.14 3.86 -6.16
N LEU A 193 14.25 3.70 -5.47
CA LEU A 193 14.57 4.40 -4.24
C LEU A 193 14.76 5.90 -4.48
N ALA A 194 15.43 6.30 -5.57
CA ALA A 194 15.59 7.69 -5.95
C ALA A 194 14.26 8.40 -6.25
N ARG A 195 13.28 7.69 -6.81
CA ARG A 195 11.93 8.22 -7.01
C ARG A 195 11.23 8.45 -5.67
N ILE A 196 11.27 7.47 -4.76
CA ILE A 196 10.72 7.59 -3.42
C ILE A 196 11.37 8.75 -2.67
N HIS A 197 12.69 8.86 -2.71
CA HIS A 197 13.43 9.96 -2.10
C HIS A 197 12.96 11.33 -2.61
N ARG A 198 12.76 11.49 -3.92
CA ARG A 198 12.25 12.75 -4.52
C ARG A 198 10.82 13.06 -4.08
N GLU A 199 9.93 12.06 -4.01
CA GLU A 199 8.56 12.25 -3.56
C GLU A 199 8.48 12.75 -2.10
N PHE A 200 9.37 12.28 -1.24
CA PHE A 200 9.42 12.68 0.17
C PHE A 200 10.25 13.95 0.43
N SER A 201 11.24 14.25 -0.42
CA SER A 201 12.09 15.43 -0.24
C SER A 201 11.40 16.73 -0.59
N GLY A 202 10.21 16.70 -1.20
CA GLY A 202 9.56 17.90 -1.73
C GLY A 202 10.44 18.65 -2.74
N ALA A 203 11.51 18.01 -3.22
CA ALA A 203 12.38 18.61 -4.21
C ALA A 203 11.55 18.84 -5.48
N PRO A 204 11.47 20.07 -5.98
CA PRO A 204 10.91 20.30 -7.30
C PRO A 204 11.62 19.35 -8.24
N ALA A 205 10.87 18.68 -9.12
CA ALA A 205 11.46 17.88 -10.19
C ALA A 205 12.63 18.67 -10.74
N ALA A 206 13.83 18.05 -10.78
CA ALA A 206 14.97 18.71 -11.39
C ALA A 206 14.49 19.24 -12.74
N PRO A 207 14.77 20.50 -13.08
CA PRO A 207 14.35 21.02 -14.36
C PRO A 207 14.92 20.09 -15.41
N GLU A 208 14.05 19.39 -16.12
CA GLU A 208 14.42 18.86 -17.41
C GLU A 208 15.01 20.05 -18.18
N PRO A 209 16.08 19.87 -18.97
CA PRO A 209 16.71 20.99 -19.67
C PRO A 209 15.61 21.78 -20.37
N VAL A 210 15.52 23.05 -20.01
CA VAL A 210 14.56 24.01 -20.54
C VAL A 210 14.73 24.03 -22.06
N GLY A 211 13.93 23.23 -22.76
CA GLY A 211 13.62 23.44 -24.14
C GLY A 211 12.57 24.53 -24.20
N ASP A 212 12.85 25.55 -24.97
CA ASP A 212 12.10 26.71 -25.36
C ASP A 212 10.56 26.56 -25.24
N PRO A 213 9.80 27.50 -24.60
CA PRO A 213 8.35 27.43 -24.47
C PRO A 213 7.63 27.85 -25.74
N ALA A 214 7.93 27.22 -26.87
CA ALA A 214 7.25 27.43 -28.14
C ALA A 214 7.28 26.18 -29.01
N ALA A 215 6.67 25.06 -28.52
CA ALA A 215 6.22 24.00 -29.39
C ALA A 215 5.14 23.17 -28.69
N GLU A 216 3.90 23.58 -28.78
CA GLU A 216 2.73 22.72 -28.61
C GLU A 216 2.71 21.66 -29.71
N GLY A 217 3.57 20.63 -29.58
CA GLY A 217 3.54 19.41 -30.37
C GLY A 217 3.08 18.25 -29.51
N PRO A 218 2.46 17.19 -30.06
CA PRO A 218 2.02 16.03 -29.29
C PRO A 218 3.21 15.40 -28.57
N GLU A 219 3.05 15.13 -27.26
CA GLU A 219 4.05 14.45 -26.43
C GLU A 219 4.58 13.20 -27.16
N LYS A 220 5.87 13.17 -27.49
CA LYS A 220 6.48 12.07 -28.23
C LYS A 220 6.39 10.75 -27.45
N LEU A 221 5.97 9.69 -28.12
CA LEU A 221 5.97 8.35 -27.53
C LEU A 221 7.40 7.90 -27.24
N THR A 222 7.57 7.22 -26.11
CA THR A 222 8.83 6.54 -25.81
C THR A 222 9.02 5.33 -26.73
N ARG A 223 10.25 4.87 -26.89
CA ARG A 223 10.57 3.69 -27.70
C ARG A 223 9.74 2.47 -27.27
N ARG A 224 9.56 2.24 -25.97
CA ARG A 224 8.76 1.13 -25.43
C ARG A 224 7.26 1.27 -25.69
N GLU A 225 6.72 2.47 -25.61
CA GLU A 225 5.32 2.73 -26.01
C GLU A 225 5.08 2.49 -27.50
N THR A 226 6.05 2.87 -28.32
CA THR A 226 6.01 2.60 -29.79
C THR A 226 6.10 1.11 -30.07
N ASP A 227 6.99 0.36 -29.41
CA ASP A 227 7.14 -1.09 -29.59
C ASP A 227 5.84 -1.83 -29.22
N VAL A 228 5.21 -1.44 -28.11
CA VAL A 228 3.91 -1.98 -27.68
C VAL A 228 2.82 -1.66 -28.72
N LEU A 229 2.75 -0.41 -29.21
CA LEU A 229 1.74 -0.02 -30.21
C LEU A 229 1.94 -0.72 -31.56
N ARG A 230 3.17 -1.00 -31.96
CA ARG A 230 3.45 -1.81 -33.19
C ARG A 230 2.84 -3.20 -33.10
N LEU A 231 3.00 -3.85 -31.93
CA LEU A 231 2.44 -5.18 -31.72
C LEU A 231 0.90 -5.15 -31.61
N VAL A 232 0.35 -4.09 -31.05
CA VAL A 232 -1.11 -3.86 -31.09
C VAL A 232 -1.60 -3.68 -32.51
N ALA A 233 -0.83 -3.01 -33.37
CA ALA A 233 -1.19 -2.75 -34.76
C ALA A 233 -1.26 -4.01 -35.63
N VAL A 234 -0.56 -5.08 -35.25
CA VAL A 234 -0.64 -6.41 -35.87
C VAL A 234 -1.65 -7.33 -35.18
N GLY A 235 -2.41 -6.82 -34.19
CA GLY A 235 -3.50 -7.54 -33.55
C GLY A 235 -3.11 -8.34 -32.33
N ALA A 236 -1.86 -8.26 -31.85
CA ALA A 236 -1.39 -9.03 -30.69
C ALA A 236 -2.17 -8.69 -29.42
N SER A 237 -2.49 -9.70 -28.63
CA SER A 237 -3.07 -9.56 -27.28
C SER A 237 -2.03 -9.06 -26.30
N ASN A 238 -2.47 -8.54 -25.12
CA ASN A 238 -1.54 -8.07 -24.10
C ASN A 238 -0.63 -9.18 -23.56
N SER A 239 -1.06 -10.44 -23.61
CA SER A 239 -0.26 -11.61 -23.22
C SER A 239 0.84 -11.86 -24.22
N GLU A 240 0.50 -11.91 -25.50
CA GLU A 240 1.47 -12.11 -26.60
C GLU A 240 2.50 -10.98 -26.66
N ILE A 241 2.08 -9.73 -26.43
CA ILE A 241 2.97 -8.57 -26.35
C ILE A 241 3.92 -8.71 -25.16
N ALA A 242 3.41 -9.17 -24.01
CA ALA A 242 4.20 -9.39 -22.79
C ALA A 242 5.29 -10.43 -23.06
N ASP A 243 4.94 -11.55 -23.68
CA ASP A 243 5.87 -12.63 -24.02
C ASP A 243 6.94 -12.15 -25.02
N GLN A 244 6.54 -11.45 -26.10
CA GLN A 244 7.47 -10.96 -27.13
C GLN A 244 8.44 -9.89 -26.64
N LEU A 245 8.00 -9.02 -25.72
CA LEU A 245 8.83 -7.94 -25.19
C LEU A 245 9.53 -8.29 -23.88
N ASN A 246 9.32 -9.51 -23.39
CA ASN A 246 9.80 -10.00 -22.09
C ASN A 246 9.37 -9.06 -20.93
N LEU A 247 8.08 -8.76 -20.89
CA LEU A 247 7.43 -7.86 -19.92
C LEU A 247 6.30 -8.59 -19.20
N SER A 248 5.81 -8.01 -18.09
CA SER A 248 4.55 -8.46 -17.51
C SER A 248 3.35 -7.91 -18.30
N VAL A 249 2.23 -8.64 -18.30
CA VAL A 249 0.96 -8.17 -18.88
C VAL A 249 0.53 -6.83 -18.28
N GLN A 250 0.81 -6.62 -16.99
CA GLN A 250 0.52 -5.38 -16.29
C GLN A 250 1.37 -4.21 -16.80
N THR A 251 2.65 -4.47 -17.13
CA THR A 251 3.56 -3.48 -17.72
C THR A 251 3.09 -3.09 -19.15
N VAL A 252 2.65 -4.05 -19.94
CA VAL A 252 2.06 -3.79 -21.28
C VAL A 252 0.83 -2.89 -21.15
N LYS A 253 -0.09 -3.18 -20.22
CA LYS A 253 -1.26 -2.34 -19.95
C LYS A 253 -0.88 -0.91 -19.50
N ALA A 254 0.22 -0.75 -18.76
CA ALA A 254 0.71 0.56 -18.35
C ALA A 254 1.25 1.36 -19.54
N TYR A 255 2.06 0.74 -20.41
CA TYR A 255 2.54 1.40 -21.64
C TYR A 255 1.41 1.78 -22.59
N LEU A 256 0.39 0.93 -22.76
CA LEU A 256 -0.78 1.26 -23.58
C LEU A 256 -1.55 2.45 -23.01
N ARG A 257 -1.78 2.51 -21.70
CA ARG A 257 -2.44 3.65 -21.06
C ARG A 257 -1.65 4.94 -21.25
N SER A 258 -0.33 4.89 -21.07
CA SER A 258 0.54 6.05 -21.27
C SER A 258 0.53 6.52 -22.72
N ALA A 259 0.67 5.60 -23.70
CA ALA A 259 0.60 5.91 -25.13
C ALA A 259 -0.75 6.52 -25.52
N MET A 260 -1.87 5.95 -25.05
CA MET A 260 -3.20 6.49 -25.33
C MET A 260 -3.39 7.91 -24.77
N ARG A 261 -2.86 8.20 -23.56
CA ARG A 261 -2.88 9.52 -22.97
C ARG A 261 -2.09 10.53 -23.80
N LYS A 262 -0.86 10.19 -24.22
CA LYS A 262 0.01 11.04 -25.04
C LYS A 262 -0.60 11.31 -26.43
N LEU A 263 -1.24 10.30 -27.02
CA LEU A 263 -1.94 10.43 -28.31
C LEU A 263 -3.36 11.05 -28.17
N LYS A 264 -3.77 11.40 -26.94
CA LYS A 264 -5.10 11.98 -26.62
C LYS A 264 -6.28 11.14 -27.14
N VAL A 265 -6.17 9.80 -27.07
CA VAL A 265 -7.19 8.85 -27.54
C VAL A 265 -7.72 7.98 -26.41
N ARG A 266 -8.95 7.44 -26.56
CA ARG A 266 -9.66 6.72 -25.50
C ARG A 266 -9.61 5.19 -25.63
N ASN A 267 -9.12 4.65 -26.75
CA ASN A 267 -9.04 3.21 -26.96
C ASN A 267 -7.81 2.82 -27.78
N ARG A 268 -7.44 1.52 -27.69
CA ARG A 268 -6.24 0.96 -28.32
C ARG A 268 -6.25 1.04 -29.84
N THR A 269 -7.42 0.90 -30.47
CA THR A 269 -7.59 0.96 -31.93
C THR A 269 -7.35 2.38 -32.44
N ALA A 270 -7.90 3.39 -31.75
CA ALA A 270 -7.63 4.78 -32.06
C ALA A 270 -6.14 5.14 -31.87
N ALA A 271 -5.47 4.57 -30.85
CA ALA A 271 -4.04 4.78 -30.65
C ALA A 271 -3.21 4.24 -31.82
N VAL A 272 -3.56 3.09 -32.36
CA VAL A 272 -2.93 2.53 -33.57
C VAL A 272 -3.18 3.42 -34.78
N HIS A 273 -4.41 3.88 -34.98
CA HIS A 273 -4.77 4.74 -36.12
C HIS A 273 -3.98 6.05 -36.11
N VAL A 274 -3.96 6.74 -34.95
CA VAL A 274 -3.21 7.99 -34.78
C VAL A 274 -1.71 7.75 -34.88
N GLY A 275 -1.17 6.66 -34.32
CA GLY A 275 0.24 6.30 -34.41
C GLY A 275 0.70 6.07 -35.85
N ARG A 276 -0.11 5.39 -36.67
CA ARG A 276 0.15 5.21 -38.11
C ARG A 276 0.07 6.53 -38.88
N ALA A 277 -0.95 7.35 -38.63
CA ALA A 277 -1.11 8.65 -39.27
C ALA A 277 0.05 9.61 -38.92
N ALA A 278 0.63 9.48 -37.72
CA ALA A 278 1.80 10.24 -37.28
C ALA A 278 3.15 9.65 -37.72
N GLY A 279 3.16 8.56 -38.48
CA GLY A 279 4.39 7.91 -39.01
C GLY A 279 5.26 7.28 -37.91
N LEU A 280 4.67 6.89 -36.75
CA LEU A 280 5.41 6.31 -35.63
C LEU A 280 5.76 4.83 -35.84
N PHE A 281 5.07 4.13 -36.77
CA PHE A 281 5.31 2.75 -37.22
C PHE A 281 4.49 2.39 -38.43
#